data_be64b331612c8e9e3fb33736a1e70b38
#
_entry.id   be64b331612c8e9e3fb33736a1e70b38
#
_cell.length_a   1.000
_cell.length_b   1.000
_cell.length_c   1.000
_cell.angle_alpha   90.00
_cell.angle_beta   90.00
_cell.angle_gamma   90.00
#
_symmetry.space_group_name_H-M   'P 1'
#
loop_
_entity.id
_entity.type
_entity.pdbx_description
1 polymer ?
#
loop_
_entity_poly.entity_id
_entity_poly.type
_entity_poly.pdbx_seq_one_letter_code
_entity_poly.pdbx_strand_id
1 'polypeptide(L)'
;VLAFEDLTQKVEHSLSEKTAKMAVAHMYALAISVDMEHQGYNCIHYSEEILSLQKRGRYRDFYAQFHQQLLDSDKALLSGIFDAKLYSRQTYAEGELRIWDKNKKLHYYTYYSTRISTIEGEKIMLLLRNIDDKKQQEHELALLSADRMRHHNIANALAEMYYAVYYVDLQEHRFYILRLTEIITANMLKGLEDHTEAWT
;
A
#
# COMPACT_ATOMS: atom_id res chain seq x y z
N VAL A 1 19.28 44.45 19.65
CA VAL A 1 18.62 44.07 18.42
C VAL A 1 19.18 42.75 17.89
N LEU A 2 20.51 42.58 17.71
CA LEU A 2 21.16 41.36 17.22
C LEU A 2 20.86 40.09 18.05
N ALA A 3 20.80 40.22 19.40
CA ALA A 3 20.51 39.09 20.28
C ALA A 3 19.04 38.57 20.14
N PHE A 4 18.10 39.45 19.83
CA PHE A 4 16.72 39.08 19.61
C PHE A 4 16.50 38.40 18.28
N GLU A 5 17.17 38.84 17.20
CA GLU A 5 17.13 38.17 15.89
C GLU A 5 17.71 36.75 15.95
N ASP A 6 18.81 36.54 16.66
CA ASP A 6 19.41 35.21 16.85
C ASP A 6 18.51 34.27 17.67
N LEU A 7 17.80 34.80 18.66
CA LEU A 7 16.83 34.05 19.44
C LEU A 7 15.60 33.67 18.62
N THR A 8 15.08 34.58 17.81
CA THR A 8 13.93 34.34 16.94
C THR A 8 14.26 33.28 15.89
N GLN A 9 15.41 33.38 15.23
CA GLN A 9 15.87 32.37 14.27
C GLN A 9 16.05 30.98 14.92
N LYS A 10 16.60 30.91 16.13
CA LYS A 10 16.74 29.64 16.86
C LYS A 10 15.39 29.04 17.24
N VAL A 11 14.42 29.86 17.64
CA VAL A 11 13.05 29.40 17.97
C VAL A 11 12.34 28.92 16.72
N GLU A 12 12.41 29.66 15.62
CA GLU A 12 11.81 29.26 14.34
C GLU A 12 12.43 27.98 13.81
N HIS A 13 13.74 27.83 13.86
CA HIS A 13 14.43 26.60 13.44
C HIS A 13 14.03 25.42 14.32
N SER A 14 13.98 25.61 15.65
CA SER A 14 13.53 24.57 16.57
C SER A 14 12.09 24.17 16.36
N LEU A 15 11.19 25.11 16.07
CA LEU A 15 9.79 24.85 15.77
C LEU A 15 9.64 24.11 14.44
N SER A 16 10.36 24.52 13.41
CA SER A 16 10.40 23.85 12.10
C SER A 16 10.90 22.40 12.22
N GLU A 17 12.00 22.18 12.95
CA GLU A 17 12.53 20.84 13.21
C GLU A 17 11.52 19.94 13.96
N LYS A 18 10.86 20.48 14.99
CA LYS A 18 9.84 19.77 15.77
C LYS A 18 8.64 19.40 14.89
N THR A 19 8.18 20.33 14.07
CA THR A 19 7.06 20.11 13.15
C THR A 19 7.41 19.04 12.11
N ALA A 20 8.62 19.09 11.53
CA ALA A 20 9.09 18.07 10.60
C ALA A 20 9.17 16.68 11.25
N LYS A 21 9.68 16.58 12.48
CA LYS A 21 9.71 15.31 13.22
C LYS A 21 8.32 14.78 13.51
N MET A 22 7.36 15.64 13.86
CA MET A 22 5.96 15.23 14.07
C MET A 22 5.32 14.73 12.78
N ALA A 23 5.56 15.40 11.65
CA ALA A 23 5.06 14.96 10.36
C ALA A 23 5.63 13.58 9.97
N VAL A 24 6.94 13.37 10.17
CA VAL A 24 7.58 12.06 9.94
C VAL A 24 6.98 10.98 10.84
N ALA A 25 6.80 11.27 12.14
CA ALA A 25 6.21 10.34 13.09
C ALA A 25 4.76 9.95 12.74
N HIS A 26 4.02 10.85 12.10
CA HIS A 26 2.63 10.58 11.69
C HIS A 26 2.54 9.74 10.41
N MET A 27 3.54 9.83 9.55
CA MET A 27 3.54 9.17 8.24
C MET A 27 4.26 7.82 8.24
N TYR A 28 5.26 7.64 9.09
CA TYR A 28 6.17 6.51 9.06
C TYR A 28 6.25 5.81 10.42
N ALA A 29 6.25 4.50 10.40
CA ALA A 29 6.48 3.67 11.58
C ALA A 29 7.97 3.58 11.96
N LEU A 30 8.86 3.80 11.00
CA LEU A 30 10.30 3.91 11.21
C LEU A 30 10.87 4.97 10.28
N ALA A 31 11.74 5.81 10.82
CA ALA A 31 12.60 6.73 10.07
C ALA A 31 14.00 6.72 10.68
N ILE A 32 14.97 6.20 9.95
CA ILE A 32 16.33 5.99 10.44
C ILE A 32 17.34 6.38 9.37
N SER A 33 18.43 7.01 9.77
CA SER A 33 19.60 7.22 8.93
C SER A 33 20.75 6.33 9.38
N VAL A 34 21.38 5.65 8.45
CA VAL A 34 22.49 4.73 8.69
C VAL A 34 23.73 5.29 8.02
N ASP A 35 24.79 5.41 8.82
CA ASP A 35 26.13 5.76 8.38
C ASP A 35 26.93 4.47 8.17
N MET A 36 27.14 4.11 6.92
CA MET A 36 27.83 2.87 6.58
C MET A 36 29.34 2.96 6.80
N GLU A 37 29.91 4.15 6.73
CA GLU A 37 31.33 4.39 6.95
C GLU A 37 31.69 4.25 8.43
N HIS A 38 30.92 4.91 9.30
CA HIS A 38 31.13 4.88 10.76
C HIS A 38 30.35 3.77 11.47
N GLN A 39 29.63 2.91 10.71
CA GLN A 39 28.85 1.78 11.23
C GLN A 39 27.87 2.19 12.34
N GLY A 40 27.29 3.38 12.20
CA GLY A 40 26.35 3.97 13.14
C GLY A 40 24.95 4.17 12.56
N TYR A 41 23.98 4.36 13.43
CA TYR A 41 22.65 4.81 13.03
C TYR A 41 22.15 5.96 13.91
N ASN A 42 21.28 6.77 13.34
CA ASN A 42 20.52 7.78 14.06
C ASN A 42 19.02 7.59 13.75
N CYS A 43 18.24 7.30 14.78
CA CYS A 43 16.80 7.11 14.67
C CYS A 43 16.07 8.45 14.86
N ILE A 44 15.32 8.85 13.84
CA ILE A 44 14.50 10.06 13.84
C ILE A 44 13.16 9.76 14.51
N HIS A 45 12.57 8.61 14.13
CA HIS A 45 11.31 8.11 14.67
C HIS A 45 11.24 6.57 14.57
N TYR A 46 10.58 5.93 15.52
CA TYR A 46 10.22 4.52 15.44
C TYR A 46 8.93 4.24 16.24
N SER A 47 8.17 3.25 15.78
CA SER A 47 7.06 2.68 16.55
C SER A 47 7.58 1.64 17.53
N GLU A 48 7.25 1.78 18.80
CA GLU A 48 7.64 0.83 19.86
C GLU A 48 7.03 -0.56 19.68
N GLU A 49 6.00 -0.69 18.88
CA GLU A 49 5.37 -1.98 18.54
C GLU A 49 6.30 -2.85 17.71
N ILE A 50 7.10 -2.23 16.84
CA ILE A 50 8.00 -2.94 15.93
C ILE A 50 9.36 -3.17 16.59
N LEU A 51 10.01 -2.10 17.03
CA LEU A 51 11.40 -2.12 17.48
C LEU A 51 11.54 -1.45 18.84
N SER A 52 12.58 -1.82 19.57
CA SER A 52 13.05 -1.09 20.73
C SER A 52 14.42 -0.52 20.45
N LEU A 53 14.45 0.66 19.86
CA LEU A 53 15.68 1.30 19.41
C LEU A 53 16.10 2.41 20.36
N GLN A 54 17.39 2.58 20.51
CA GLN A 54 17.96 3.80 21.05
C GLN A 54 17.96 4.89 19.96
N LYS A 55 18.00 6.15 20.39
CA LYS A 55 18.05 7.27 19.45
C LYS A 55 19.29 7.22 18.54
N ARG A 56 20.41 6.67 19.02
CA ARG A 56 21.63 6.43 18.29
C ARG A 56 22.24 5.11 18.74
N GLY A 57 22.92 4.41 17.82
CA GLY A 57 23.56 3.14 18.15
C GLY A 57 24.41 2.60 17.02
N ARG A 58 24.86 1.38 17.18
CA ARG A 58 25.66 0.68 16.15
C ARG A 58 24.74 0.09 15.09
N TYR A 59 25.10 0.26 13.84
CA TYR A 59 24.34 -0.31 12.70
C TYR A 59 24.12 -1.82 12.84
N ARG A 60 25.13 -2.57 13.29
CA ARG A 60 25.04 -4.03 13.47
C ARG A 60 23.91 -4.43 14.43
N ASP A 61 23.71 -3.68 15.52
CA ASP A 61 22.69 -3.99 16.54
C ASP A 61 21.29 -3.72 15.97
N PHE A 62 21.12 -2.60 15.26
CA PHE A 62 19.90 -2.31 14.53
C PHE A 62 19.60 -3.38 13.49
N TYR A 63 20.57 -3.72 12.66
CA TYR A 63 20.43 -4.71 11.58
C TYR A 63 20.00 -6.07 12.15
N ALA A 64 20.63 -6.53 13.22
CA ALA A 64 20.32 -7.81 13.85
C ALA A 64 18.87 -7.85 14.40
N GLN A 65 18.44 -6.79 15.10
CA GLN A 65 17.07 -6.68 15.62
C GLN A 65 16.06 -6.64 14.47
N PHE A 66 16.31 -5.82 13.48
CA PHE A 66 15.39 -5.65 12.35
C PHE A 66 15.29 -6.94 11.52
N HIS A 67 16.41 -7.60 11.27
CA HIS A 67 16.46 -8.88 10.56
C HIS A 67 15.67 -9.99 11.28
N GLN A 68 15.68 -10.03 12.63
CA GLN A 68 14.93 -11.02 13.41
C GLN A 68 13.41 -10.84 13.27
N GLN A 69 12.95 -9.65 13.04
CA GLN A 69 11.53 -9.34 12.94
C GLN A 69 10.96 -9.45 11.54
N LEU A 70 11.82 -9.50 10.53
CA LEU A 70 11.39 -9.72 9.15
C LEU A 70 10.86 -11.12 8.95
N LEU A 71 9.84 -11.25 8.12
CA LEU A 71 9.42 -12.56 7.61
C LEU A 71 10.59 -13.20 6.84
N ASP A 72 10.76 -14.51 6.97
CA ASP A 72 11.95 -15.21 6.43
C ASP A 72 12.17 -14.96 4.93
N SER A 73 11.10 -14.94 4.14
CA SER A 73 11.17 -14.63 2.72
C SER A 73 11.66 -13.21 2.39
N ASP A 74 11.52 -12.28 3.32
CA ASP A 74 11.83 -10.87 3.12
C ASP A 74 13.22 -10.49 3.66
N LYS A 75 13.86 -11.39 4.40
CA LYS A 75 15.20 -11.18 5.00
C LYS A 75 16.27 -10.85 3.96
N ALA A 76 16.19 -11.45 2.79
CA ALA A 76 17.14 -11.19 1.70
C ALA A 76 17.07 -9.74 1.18
N LEU A 77 15.89 -9.08 1.28
CA LEU A 77 15.72 -7.69 0.84
C LEU A 77 16.54 -6.72 1.69
N LEU A 78 16.72 -7.02 2.98
CA LEU A 78 17.42 -6.13 3.90
C LEU A 78 18.87 -5.88 3.49
N SER A 79 19.58 -6.89 3.00
CA SER A 79 20.95 -6.74 2.52
C SER A 79 21.03 -5.80 1.32
N GLY A 80 20.03 -5.85 0.42
CA GLY A 80 19.92 -4.95 -0.72
C GLY A 80 19.62 -3.51 -0.31
N ILE A 81 18.74 -3.30 0.67
CA ILE A 81 18.37 -1.95 1.15
C ILE A 81 19.59 -1.16 1.64
N PHE A 82 20.57 -1.83 2.26
CA PHE A 82 21.77 -1.20 2.81
C PHE A 82 23.02 -1.38 1.94
N ASP A 83 22.89 -1.91 0.73
CA ASP A 83 24.02 -2.00 -0.21
C ASP A 83 24.27 -0.63 -0.86
N ALA A 84 25.38 0.01 -0.49
CA ALA A 84 25.78 1.29 -1.05
C ALA A 84 25.94 1.25 -2.59
N LYS A 85 26.25 0.09 -3.18
CA LYS A 85 26.36 -0.09 -4.64
C LYS A 85 25.01 0.06 -5.35
N LEU A 86 23.90 -0.24 -4.68
CA LEU A 86 22.57 -0.05 -5.22
C LEU A 86 22.36 1.42 -5.62
N TYR A 87 22.76 2.34 -4.74
CA TYR A 87 22.56 3.78 -4.92
C TYR A 87 23.56 4.48 -5.85
N SER A 88 24.53 3.75 -6.38
CA SER A 88 25.37 4.26 -7.49
C SER A 88 24.63 4.21 -8.84
N ARG A 89 23.58 3.40 -8.94
CA ARG A 89 22.79 3.22 -10.17
C ARG A 89 21.39 3.82 -10.11
N GLN A 90 20.85 3.99 -8.92
CA GLN A 90 19.52 4.55 -8.69
C GLN A 90 19.54 5.47 -7.46
N THR A 91 18.69 6.49 -7.47
CA THR A 91 18.63 7.48 -6.38
C THR A 91 17.91 6.96 -5.14
N TYR A 92 16.99 6.01 -5.31
CA TYR A 92 16.21 5.41 -4.22
C TYR A 92 15.87 3.96 -4.53
N ALA A 93 15.48 3.23 -3.50
CA ALA A 93 14.87 1.92 -3.61
C ALA A 93 13.56 1.90 -2.81
N GLU A 94 12.56 1.24 -3.34
CA GLU A 94 11.28 1.05 -2.68
C GLU A 94 10.76 -0.37 -2.88
N GLY A 95 9.88 -0.82 -1.99
CA GLY A 95 9.25 -2.11 -2.07
C GLY A 95 8.42 -2.39 -0.83
N GLU A 96 7.89 -3.60 -0.76
CA GLU A 96 7.11 -4.05 0.38
C GLU A 96 7.92 -5.06 1.19
N LEU A 97 7.70 -5.07 2.51
CA LEU A 97 8.25 -6.06 3.42
C LEU A 97 7.27 -6.32 4.57
N ARG A 98 7.43 -7.46 5.22
CA ARG A 98 6.56 -7.91 6.30
C ARG A 98 7.36 -8.07 7.57
N ILE A 99 6.83 -7.49 8.65
CA ILE A 99 7.48 -7.43 9.96
C ILE A 99 6.56 -8.04 11.01
N TRP A 100 7.12 -8.88 11.86
CA TRP A 100 6.47 -9.35 13.08
C TRP A 100 6.59 -8.29 14.16
N ASP A 101 5.47 -7.90 14.76
CA ASP A 101 5.47 -7.08 15.96
C ASP A 101 5.87 -7.87 17.21
N LYS A 102 5.97 -7.20 18.35
CA LYS A 102 6.28 -7.82 19.65
C LYS A 102 5.24 -8.87 20.10
N ASN A 103 4.02 -8.78 19.57
CA ASN A 103 2.91 -9.69 19.87
C ASN A 103 2.83 -10.84 18.86
N LYS A 104 3.81 -10.96 17.96
CA LYS A 104 3.85 -11.95 16.87
C LYS A 104 2.71 -11.79 15.86
N LYS A 105 2.21 -10.56 15.69
CA LYS A 105 1.31 -10.21 14.61
C LYS A 105 2.12 -9.72 13.41
N LEU A 106 1.76 -10.22 12.22
CA LEU A 106 2.42 -9.84 10.98
C LEU A 106 1.81 -8.56 10.42
N HIS A 107 2.65 -7.59 10.12
CA HIS A 107 2.27 -6.31 9.54
C HIS A 107 2.96 -6.09 8.20
N TYR A 108 2.30 -5.37 7.31
CA TYR A 108 2.79 -5.02 5.98
C TYR A 108 3.32 -3.60 5.98
N TYR A 109 4.51 -3.41 5.42
CA TYR A 109 5.15 -2.11 5.31
C TYR A 109 5.64 -1.88 3.88
N THR A 110 5.48 -0.64 3.41
CA THR A 110 6.28 -0.15 2.29
C THR A 110 7.55 0.46 2.84
N TYR A 111 8.69 0.05 2.31
CA TYR A 111 9.95 0.72 2.59
C TYR A 111 10.31 1.68 1.47
N TYR A 112 10.93 2.78 1.87
CA TYR A 112 11.59 3.72 0.99
C TYR A 112 12.98 3.98 1.54
N SER A 113 14.00 3.76 0.72
CA SER A 113 15.38 4.02 1.13
C SER A 113 16.11 4.85 0.08
N THR A 114 16.90 5.79 0.53
CA THR A 114 17.66 6.70 -0.34
C THR A 114 18.99 7.05 0.28
N ARG A 115 19.95 7.37 -0.58
CA ARG A 115 21.24 7.93 -0.15
C ARG A 115 21.11 9.44 0.03
N ILE A 116 21.57 9.92 1.15
CA ILE A 116 21.60 11.34 1.48
C ILE A 116 23.03 11.79 1.78
N SER A 117 23.43 12.94 1.24
CA SER A 117 24.70 13.58 1.57
C SER A 117 24.49 14.55 2.73
N THR A 118 25.29 14.41 3.76
CA THR A 118 25.30 15.29 4.93
C THR A 118 26.67 15.90 5.14
N ILE A 119 26.79 16.88 6.03
CA ILE A 119 28.09 17.47 6.40
C ILE A 119 29.05 16.40 6.99
N GLU A 120 28.47 15.36 7.63
CA GLU A 120 29.22 14.27 8.25
C GLU A 120 29.54 13.11 7.28
N GLY A 121 29.17 13.22 6.00
CA GLY A 121 29.35 12.19 4.99
C GLY A 121 28.03 11.66 4.42
N GLU A 122 28.13 10.55 3.73
CA GLU A 122 26.98 9.92 3.06
C GLU A 122 26.30 8.92 3.98
N LYS A 123 24.98 9.00 4.01
CA LYS A 123 24.12 8.13 4.84
C LYS A 123 23.01 7.52 3.99
N ILE A 124 22.53 6.37 4.40
CA ILE A 124 21.32 5.76 3.84
C ILE A 124 20.16 6.09 4.78
N MET A 125 19.14 6.74 4.25
CA MET A 125 17.86 6.96 4.94
C MET A 125 16.94 5.80 4.64
N LEU A 126 16.36 5.17 5.65
CA LEU A 126 15.30 4.17 5.54
C LEU A 126 14.03 4.68 6.21
N LEU A 127 12.93 4.64 5.48
CA LEU A 127 11.60 4.99 5.94
C LEU A 127 10.68 3.76 5.78
N LEU A 128 9.87 3.46 6.79
CA LEU A 128 8.85 2.41 6.74
C LEU A 128 7.48 3.00 6.99
N ARG A 129 6.54 2.74 6.10
CA ARG A 129 5.13 3.12 6.24
C ARG A 129 4.29 1.88 6.38
N ASN A 130 3.45 1.83 7.41
CA ASN A 130 2.46 0.75 7.56
C ASN A 130 1.42 0.84 6.43
N ILE A 131 1.09 -0.31 5.84
CA ILE A 131 0.12 -0.44 4.75
C ILE A 131 -0.93 -1.52 5.03
N ASP A 132 -1.14 -1.90 6.29
CA ASP A 132 -2.13 -2.93 6.66
C ASP A 132 -3.52 -2.57 6.18
N ASP A 133 -3.97 -1.33 6.40
CA ASP A 133 -5.29 -0.85 5.96
C ASP A 133 -5.43 -0.96 4.43
N LYS A 134 -4.37 -0.59 3.70
CA LYS A 134 -4.34 -0.73 2.24
C LYS A 134 -4.46 -2.20 1.83
N LYS A 135 -3.71 -3.09 2.47
CA LYS A 135 -3.75 -4.54 2.17
C LYS A 135 -5.11 -5.15 2.51
N GLN A 136 -5.74 -4.71 3.58
CA GLN A 136 -7.09 -5.13 3.94
C GLN A 136 -8.10 -4.68 2.88
N GLN A 137 -8.05 -3.43 2.45
CA GLN A 137 -8.91 -2.91 1.38
C GLN A 137 -8.70 -3.65 0.05
N GLU A 138 -7.45 -3.90 -0.34
CA GLU A 138 -7.14 -4.70 -1.53
C GLU A 138 -7.74 -6.11 -1.43
N HIS A 139 -7.64 -6.75 -0.28
CA HIS A 139 -8.21 -8.08 -0.03
C HIS A 139 -9.74 -8.08 -0.10
N GLU A 140 -10.41 -7.11 0.53
CA GLU A 140 -11.87 -6.96 0.47
C GLU A 140 -12.37 -6.75 -0.98
N LEU A 141 -11.69 -5.88 -1.72
CA LEU A 141 -12.01 -5.66 -3.14
C LEU A 141 -11.79 -6.92 -3.98
N ALA A 142 -10.74 -7.69 -3.73
CA ALA A 142 -10.48 -8.96 -4.40
C ALA A 142 -11.59 -9.98 -4.12
N LEU A 143 -12.06 -10.09 -2.86
CA LEU A 143 -13.16 -10.97 -2.50
C LEU A 143 -14.47 -10.58 -3.20
N LEU A 144 -14.81 -9.29 -3.20
CA LEU A 144 -16.00 -8.77 -3.88
C LEU A 144 -15.96 -9.01 -5.38
N SER A 145 -14.80 -8.85 -6.00
CA SER A 145 -14.62 -9.11 -7.45
C SER A 145 -14.74 -10.59 -7.77
N ALA A 146 -14.18 -11.47 -6.93
CA ALA A 146 -14.29 -12.92 -7.10
C ALA A 146 -15.75 -13.40 -6.93
N ASP A 147 -16.48 -12.84 -5.98
CA ASP A 147 -17.88 -13.17 -5.77
C ASP A 147 -18.75 -12.72 -6.95
N ARG A 148 -18.56 -11.51 -7.46
CA ARG A 148 -19.22 -11.02 -8.68
C ARG A 148 -18.93 -11.93 -9.88
N MET A 149 -17.68 -12.34 -10.07
CA MET A 149 -17.29 -13.21 -11.17
C MET A 149 -17.94 -14.60 -11.04
N ARG A 150 -18.03 -15.13 -9.80
CA ARG A 150 -18.72 -16.37 -9.50
C ARG A 150 -20.22 -16.30 -9.86
N HIS A 151 -20.91 -15.24 -9.43
CA HIS A 151 -22.31 -15.02 -9.76
C HIS A 151 -22.52 -14.88 -11.28
N HIS A 152 -21.66 -14.15 -11.96
CA HIS A 152 -21.72 -14.01 -13.41
C HIS A 152 -21.52 -15.36 -14.13
N ASN A 153 -20.57 -16.18 -13.69
CA ASN A 153 -20.31 -17.50 -14.25
C ASN A 153 -21.51 -18.44 -14.03
N ILE A 154 -22.14 -18.40 -12.84
CA ILE A 154 -23.33 -19.19 -12.55
C ILE A 154 -24.49 -18.73 -13.46
N ALA A 155 -24.71 -17.42 -13.58
CA ALA A 155 -25.75 -16.87 -14.45
C ALA A 155 -25.53 -17.27 -15.90
N ASN A 156 -24.29 -17.23 -16.41
CA ASN A 156 -23.95 -17.65 -17.75
C ASN A 156 -24.16 -19.15 -17.96
N ALA A 157 -23.71 -19.98 -17.01
CA ALA A 157 -23.92 -21.44 -17.10
C ALA A 157 -25.39 -21.82 -17.09
N LEU A 158 -26.21 -21.16 -16.24
CA LEU A 158 -27.64 -21.32 -16.26
C LEU A 158 -28.25 -20.82 -17.59
N ALA A 159 -27.75 -19.68 -18.08
CA ALA A 159 -28.20 -19.13 -19.35
C ALA A 159 -27.94 -20.08 -20.53
N GLU A 160 -26.88 -20.89 -20.51
CA GLU A 160 -26.62 -21.89 -21.55
C GLU A 160 -27.71 -22.99 -21.61
N MET A 161 -28.36 -23.25 -20.49
CA MET A 161 -29.42 -24.26 -20.38
C MET A 161 -30.81 -23.74 -20.79
N TYR A 162 -30.97 -22.42 -20.85
CA TYR A 162 -32.29 -21.79 -21.09
C TYR A 162 -32.27 -20.93 -22.36
N TYR A 163 -33.41 -20.89 -23.06
CA TYR A 163 -33.63 -20.08 -24.27
C TYR A 163 -33.65 -18.58 -23.98
N ALA A 164 -34.13 -18.22 -22.76
CA ALA A 164 -34.14 -16.84 -22.30
C ALA A 164 -33.89 -16.80 -20.78
N VAL A 165 -33.13 -15.84 -20.33
CA VAL A 165 -32.86 -15.57 -18.91
C VAL A 165 -33.01 -14.09 -18.64
N TYR A 166 -33.82 -13.77 -17.65
CA TYR A 166 -34.11 -12.41 -17.21
C TYR A 166 -33.70 -12.23 -15.75
N TYR A 167 -33.21 -11.08 -15.42
CA TYR A 167 -33.05 -10.60 -14.05
C TYR A 167 -34.03 -9.46 -13.81
N VAL A 168 -34.80 -9.54 -12.75
CA VAL A 168 -35.78 -8.51 -12.38
C VAL A 168 -35.40 -7.89 -11.05
N ASP A 169 -35.16 -6.60 -11.07
CA ASP A 169 -35.01 -5.80 -9.85
C ASP A 169 -36.34 -5.27 -9.43
N LEU A 170 -36.89 -5.83 -8.35
CA LEU A 170 -38.21 -5.47 -7.84
C LEU A 170 -38.22 -4.13 -7.08
N GLN A 171 -37.06 -3.66 -6.59
CA GLN A 171 -36.94 -2.37 -5.91
C GLN A 171 -36.92 -1.22 -6.90
N GLU A 172 -36.10 -1.37 -7.97
CA GLU A 172 -35.95 -0.38 -9.00
C GLU A 172 -36.96 -0.49 -10.14
N HIS A 173 -37.85 -1.53 -10.11
CA HIS A 173 -38.83 -1.85 -11.16
C HIS A 173 -38.19 -1.98 -12.54
N ARG A 174 -37.00 -2.61 -12.60
CA ARG A 174 -36.23 -2.81 -13.83
C ARG A 174 -36.05 -4.28 -14.11
N PHE A 175 -36.03 -4.64 -15.38
CA PHE A 175 -35.61 -5.96 -15.80
C PHE A 175 -34.42 -5.86 -16.75
N TYR A 176 -33.59 -6.88 -16.68
CA TYR A 176 -32.39 -7.00 -17.51
C TYR A 176 -32.44 -8.34 -18.22
N ILE A 177 -32.20 -8.32 -19.53
CA ILE A 177 -32.12 -9.53 -20.33
C ILE A 177 -30.66 -9.99 -20.24
N LEU A 178 -30.45 -11.18 -19.64
CA LEU A 178 -29.11 -11.77 -19.53
C LEU A 178 -28.78 -12.61 -20.76
N ARG A 179 -29.77 -13.27 -21.33
CA ARG A 179 -29.64 -14.03 -22.56
C ARG A 179 -30.97 -14.14 -23.31
N LEU A 180 -30.89 -14.03 -24.61
CA LEU A 180 -31.93 -14.40 -25.58
C LEU A 180 -31.30 -15.22 -26.69
N THR A 181 -31.88 -16.36 -27.06
CA THR A 181 -31.44 -17.09 -28.26
C THR A 181 -31.94 -16.37 -29.50
N GLU A 182 -31.24 -16.51 -30.62
CA GLU A 182 -31.56 -15.86 -31.89
C GLU A 182 -33.01 -16.17 -32.36
N ILE A 183 -33.52 -17.37 -32.05
CA ILE A 183 -34.86 -17.78 -32.38
C ILE A 183 -35.93 -16.92 -31.67
N ILE A 184 -35.71 -16.60 -30.35
CA ILE A 184 -36.64 -15.78 -29.58
C ILE A 184 -36.52 -14.30 -30.00
N THR A 185 -35.33 -13.85 -30.27
CA THR A 185 -35.08 -12.48 -30.77
C THR A 185 -35.78 -12.23 -32.09
N ALA A 186 -35.68 -13.18 -33.02
CA ALA A 186 -36.38 -13.11 -34.31
C ALA A 186 -37.89 -13.14 -34.18
N ASN A 187 -38.44 -13.95 -33.26
CA ASN A 187 -39.87 -14.01 -33.00
C ASN A 187 -40.41 -12.74 -32.27
N MET A 188 -39.62 -12.17 -31.35
CA MET A 188 -40.01 -10.93 -30.71
C MET A 188 -39.98 -9.73 -31.69
N LEU A 189 -39.00 -9.68 -32.60
CA LEU A 189 -38.95 -8.64 -33.63
C LEU A 189 -40.13 -8.79 -34.61
N LYS A 190 -40.49 -9.99 -35.05
CA LYS A 190 -41.68 -10.22 -35.83
C LYS A 190 -42.97 -9.77 -35.11
N GLY A 191 -43.12 -10.12 -33.84
CA GLY A 191 -44.26 -9.68 -33.05
C GLY A 191 -44.37 -8.18 -32.87
N LEU A 192 -43.25 -7.46 -32.83
CA LEU A 192 -43.22 -6.01 -32.79
C LEU A 192 -43.58 -5.36 -34.14
N GLU A 193 -43.15 -5.96 -35.27
CA GLU A 193 -43.54 -5.52 -36.60
C GLU A 193 -45.04 -5.69 -36.87
N ASP A 194 -45.62 -6.83 -36.47
CA ASP A 194 -47.05 -7.12 -36.59
C ASP A 194 -47.92 -6.18 -35.73
N HIS A 195 -47.41 -5.66 -34.58
CA HIS A 195 -48.14 -4.73 -33.75
C HIS A 195 -48.01 -3.26 -34.22
N THR A 196 -46.97 -2.91 -34.96
CA THR A 196 -46.81 -1.53 -35.52
C THR A 196 -47.75 -1.30 -36.72
N GLU A 197 -48.09 -2.33 -37.48
CA GLU A 197 -49.09 -2.21 -38.54
C GLU A 197 -50.53 -2.09 -38.04
N ALA A 198 -50.83 -2.48 -36.78
CA ALA A 198 -52.16 -2.40 -36.22
C ALA A 198 -52.55 -1.01 -35.65
N TRP A 199 -51.62 -0.03 -35.70
CA TRP A 199 -51.78 1.33 -35.15
C TRP A 199 -51.68 2.43 -36.20
N THR A 200 -51.67 2.10 -37.49
CA THR A 200 -51.80 3.03 -38.61
C THR A 200 -53.13 2.89 -39.28
#